data_ed288d6f40e3f6068bf3524f256845ea
#
_entry.id   ed288d6f40e3f6068bf3524f256845ea
#
_cell.length_a   1.000
_cell.length_b   1.000
_cell.length_c   1.000
_cell.angle_alpha   90.00
_cell.angle_beta   90.00
_cell.angle_gamma   90.00
#
_symmetry.space_group_name_H-M   'P 1'
#
loop_
_entity.id
_entity.type
_entity.pdbx_description
1 polymer ?
#
loop_
_entity_poly.entity_id
_entity_poly.type
_entity_poly.pdbx_seq_one_letter_code
_entity_poly.pdbx_strand_id
1 'polypeptide(L)'
;MLLTRRAALKSVAVTSIGALTGAVAYGMGNERHRVGLTHATLPVSGLPPALDGLRIAFITDVHHSLTVPADDVTRAVMLANSTDPDLVVLGGDYVTGLDHHYVAPVAELLRPLHARDGVFAVLGNHDDDREMPAALMRNGFTVLKDQRTRVGLRGEALEVAGIRFWTRRPDEIARVLRDARDTTLLLAHDPRRVTEAAALDVSAVLSGHTHGGQVVLPGIGAVARRDFPVLAGVARRQNTSLFVSRGIGTVYVPVRINCPPEVALVTLQRLSDL
;
A
#
# COMPACT_ATOMS: atom_id res chain seq x y z
N MET A 1 -36.40 -26.63 -31.26
CA MET A 1 -37.05 -26.77 -29.93
C MET A 1 -36.97 -25.43 -29.23
N LEU A 2 -38.07 -24.70 -29.11
CA LEU A 2 -38.09 -23.38 -28.46
C LEU A 2 -38.06 -23.55 -26.94
N LEU A 3 -37.08 -22.93 -26.28
CA LEU A 3 -36.98 -22.91 -24.83
C LEU A 3 -38.19 -22.19 -24.24
N THR A 4 -38.87 -22.78 -23.27
CA THR A 4 -39.93 -22.10 -22.56
C THR A 4 -39.34 -20.96 -21.71
N ARG A 5 -40.09 -19.86 -21.50
CA ARG A 5 -39.64 -18.73 -20.66
C ARG A 5 -39.16 -19.20 -19.28
N ARG A 6 -39.82 -20.20 -18.67
CA ARG A 6 -39.43 -20.78 -17.38
C ARG A 6 -38.10 -21.54 -17.46
N ALA A 7 -37.84 -22.26 -18.55
CA ALA A 7 -36.58 -22.97 -18.77
C ALA A 7 -35.45 -21.97 -18.99
N ALA A 8 -35.65 -20.90 -19.77
CA ALA A 8 -34.69 -19.84 -19.97
C ALA A 8 -34.30 -19.14 -18.67
N LEU A 9 -35.28 -18.77 -17.84
CA LEU A 9 -35.03 -18.16 -16.53
C LEU A 9 -34.26 -19.08 -15.57
N LYS A 10 -34.60 -20.38 -15.54
CA LYS A 10 -33.84 -21.38 -14.75
C LYS A 10 -32.40 -21.51 -15.24
N SER A 11 -32.19 -21.58 -16.55
CA SER A 11 -30.84 -21.66 -17.12
C SER A 11 -30.02 -20.41 -16.77
N VAL A 12 -30.56 -19.21 -16.91
CA VAL A 12 -29.90 -17.96 -16.52
C VAL A 12 -29.54 -18.00 -15.03
N ALA A 13 -30.47 -18.38 -14.14
CA ALA A 13 -30.21 -18.43 -12.71
C ALA A 13 -29.10 -19.44 -12.35
N VAL A 14 -29.13 -20.65 -12.91
CA VAL A 14 -28.11 -21.68 -12.68
C VAL A 14 -26.74 -21.23 -13.19
N THR A 15 -26.69 -20.63 -14.40
CA THR A 15 -25.44 -20.13 -14.96
C THR A 15 -24.87 -18.99 -14.12
N SER A 16 -25.71 -18.05 -13.66
CA SER A 16 -25.27 -16.93 -12.80
C SER A 16 -24.73 -17.42 -11.45
N ILE A 17 -25.39 -18.38 -10.82
CA ILE A 17 -24.93 -18.98 -9.56
C ILE A 17 -23.59 -19.69 -9.78
N GLY A 18 -23.49 -20.49 -10.85
CA GLY A 18 -22.25 -21.19 -11.20
C GLY A 18 -21.09 -20.24 -11.46
N ALA A 19 -21.32 -19.15 -12.20
CA ALA A 19 -20.32 -18.13 -12.47
C ALA A 19 -19.86 -17.41 -11.18
N LEU A 20 -20.81 -17.06 -10.31
CA LEU A 20 -20.50 -16.40 -9.03
C LEU A 20 -19.68 -17.34 -8.12
N THR A 21 -20.10 -18.59 -8.00
CA THR A 21 -19.38 -19.60 -7.19
C THR A 21 -17.97 -19.84 -7.74
N GLY A 22 -17.83 -19.93 -9.06
CA GLY A 22 -16.53 -20.06 -9.72
C GLY A 22 -15.62 -18.85 -9.50
N ALA A 23 -16.16 -17.64 -9.59
CA ALA A 23 -15.41 -16.42 -9.34
C ALA A 23 -14.94 -16.31 -7.88
N VAL A 24 -15.80 -16.65 -6.92
CA VAL A 24 -15.42 -16.69 -5.49
C VAL A 24 -14.35 -17.76 -5.23
N ALA A 25 -14.52 -18.97 -5.75
CA ALA A 25 -13.54 -20.05 -5.60
C ALA A 25 -12.18 -19.65 -6.22
N TYR A 26 -12.17 -19.03 -7.39
CA TYR A 26 -10.97 -18.50 -8.02
C TYR A 26 -10.32 -17.38 -7.19
N GLY A 27 -11.12 -16.44 -6.70
CA GLY A 27 -10.66 -15.33 -5.87
C GLY A 27 -10.07 -15.79 -4.53
N MET A 28 -10.63 -16.88 -3.95
CA MET A 28 -10.14 -17.47 -2.70
C MET A 28 -8.90 -18.35 -2.89
N GLY A 29 -8.88 -19.16 -3.93
CA GLY A 29 -7.84 -20.17 -4.11
C GLY A 29 -6.69 -19.77 -5.02
N ASN A 30 -6.86 -18.73 -5.83
CA ASN A 30 -5.88 -18.35 -6.84
C ASN A 30 -5.52 -16.86 -6.81
N GLU A 31 -6.45 -15.97 -7.11
CA GLU A 31 -6.11 -14.56 -7.34
C GLU A 31 -5.47 -13.88 -6.13
N ARG A 32 -5.95 -14.15 -4.92
CA ARG A 32 -5.41 -13.57 -3.69
C ARG A 32 -3.95 -13.96 -3.42
N HIS A 33 -3.43 -15.03 -4.03
CA HIS A 33 -2.05 -15.49 -3.90
C HIS A 33 -1.16 -15.07 -5.10
N ARG A 34 -1.73 -14.35 -6.08
CA ARG A 34 -0.99 -13.89 -7.26
C ARG A 34 -0.28 -12.57 -7.00
N VAL A 35 0.57 -12.53 -5.97
CA VAL A 35 1.40 -11.36 -5.70
C VAL A 35 2.24 -11.03 -6.92
N GLY A 36 2.02 -9.87 -7.51
CA GLY A 36 2.70 -9.40 -8.70
C GLY A 36 3.45 -8.09 -8.48
N LEU A 37 4.38 -7.79 -9.39
CA LEU A 37 5.05 -6.50 -9.43
C LEU A 37 4.24 -5.55 -10.33
N THR A 38 3.98 -4.34 -9.84
CA THR A 38 3.37 -3.26 -10.62
C THR A 38 4.30 -2.06 -10.67
N HIS A 39 4.21 -1.27 -11.73
CA HIS A 39 5.00 -0.06 -11.91
C HIS A 39 4.06 1.14 -11.90
N ALA A 40 4.43 2.16 -11.14
CA ALA A 40 3.71 3.42 -11.07
C ALA A 40 4.69 4.58 -11.20
N THR A 41 4.32 5.58 -11.99
CA THR A 41 5.03 6.85 -12.04
C THR A 41 4.27 7.85 -11.19
N LEU A 42 4.95 8.42 -10.19
CA LEU A 42 4.37 9.40 -9.28
C LEU A 42 4.95 10.79 -9.61
N PRO A 43 4.15 11.66 -10.24
CA PRO A 43 4.61 13.01 -10.56
C PRO A 43 4.72 13.84 -9.27
N VAL A 44 5.87 14.48 -9.04
CA VAL A 44 6.17 15.22 -7.81
C VAL A 44 6.54 16.66 -8.12
N SER A 45 5.81 17.61 -7.54
CA SER A 45 6.09 19.03 -7.65
C SER A 45 7.32 19.39 -6.82
N GLY A 46 8.21 20.23 -7.38
CA GLY A 46 9.41 20.68 -6.68
C GLY A 46 10.46 19.59 -6.46
N LEU A 47 10.36 18.44 -7.13
CA LEU A 47 11.37 17.38 -7.04
C LEU A 47 12.71 17.89 -7.63
N PRO A 48 13.83 17.82 -6.88
CA PRO A 48 15.15 18.14 -7.43
C PRO A 48 15.47 17.27 -8.65
N PRO A 49 16.16 17.81 -9.66
CA PRO A 49 16.51 17.06 -10.87
C PRO A 49 17.27 15.75 -10.59
N ALA A 50 18.13 15.71 -9.58
CA ALA A 50 18.89 14.53 -9.22
C ALA A 50 18.01 13.39 -8.65
N LEU A 51 16.83 13.72 -8.10
CA LEU A 51 15.87 12.76 -7.57
C LEU A 51 14.84 12.30 -8.62
N ASP A 52 14.87 12.86 -9.83
CA ASP A 52 14.05 12.35 -10.93
C ASP A 52 14.42 10.92 -11.24
N GLY A 53 13.42 10.05 -11.40
CA GLY A 53 13.63 8.62 -11.58
C GLY A 53 14.00 7.85 -10.29
N LEU A 54 13.86 8.45 -9.08
CA LEU A 54 14.05 7.72 -7.81
C LEU A 54 13.05 6.58 -7.69
N ARG A 55 13.53 5.38 -7.36
CA ARG A 55 12.74 4.14 -7.37
C ARG A 55 12.46 3.66 -5.95
N ILE A 56 11.20 3.50 -5.61
CA ILE A 56 10.72 3.09 -4.29
C ILE A 56 9.95 1.78 -4.45
N ALA A 57 10.44 0.69 -3.85
CA ALA A 57 9.63 -0.52 -3.72
C ALA A 57 8.68 -0.34 -2.53
N PHE A 58 7.40 -0.36 -2.80
CA PHE A 58 6.35 -0.13 -1.79
C PHE A 58 5.56 -1.41 -1.51
N ILE A 59 5.57 -1.83 -0.25
CA ILE A 59 4.83 -2.99 0.29
C ILE A 59 3.94 -2.50 1.41
N THR A 60 2.68 -2.88 1.43
CA THR A 60 1.72 -2.52 2.48
C THR A 60 0.65 -3.60 2.62
N ASP A 61 -0.13 -3.52 3.70
CA ASP A 61 -1.28 -4.41 3.93
C ASP A 61 -0.89 -5.89 3.78
N VAL A 62 0.18 -6.28 4.46
CA VAL A 62 0.71 -7.66 4.41
C VAL A 62 -0.28 -8.63 5.05
N HIS A 63 -0.87 -8.26 6.19
CA HIS A 63 -1.87 -9.03 6.92
C HIS A 63 -1.47 -10.50 7.14
N HIS A 64 -0.17 -10.76 7.40
CA HIS A 64 0.28 -12.12 7.68
C HIS A 64 -0.54 -12.73 8.81
N SER A 65 -1.12 -13.88 8.54
CA SER A 65 -2.11 -14.52 9.40
C SER A 65 -2.35 -15.95 8.91
N LEU A 66 -3.28 -16.66 9.53
CA LEU A 66 -3.72 -17.97 9.05
C LEU A 66 -4.22 -17.95 7.60
N THR A 67 -4.78 -16.82 7.16
CA THR A 67 -5.33 -16.68 5.79
C THR A 67 -4.35 -16.09 4.78
N VAL A 68 -3.28 -15.46 5.24
CA VAL A 68 -2.21 -14.92 4.37
C VAL A 68 -0.91 -15.64 4.71
N PRO A 69 -0.54 -16.68 3.94
CA PRO A 69 0.59 -17.55 4.25
C PRO A 69 1.94 -16.84 4.05
N ALA A 70 2.98 -17.41 4.66
CA ALA A 70 4.37 -16.93 4.56
C ALA A 70 4.87 -16.87 3.11
N ASP A 71 4.41 -17.75 2.23
CA ASP A 71 4.81 -17.78 0.82
C ASP A 71 4.43 -16.51 0.07
N ASP A 72 3.26 -15.93 0.35
CA ASP A 72 2.83 -14.67 -0.27
C ASP A 72 3.72 -13.51 0.18
N VAL A 73 4.11 -13.47 1.47
CA VAL A 73 5.02 -12.46 2.02
C VAL A 73 6.43 -12.64 1.45
N THR A 74 6.92 -13.87 1.41
CA THR A 74 8.24 -14.20 0.83
C THR A 74 8.30 -13.80 -0.65
N ARG A 75 7.25 -14.07 -1.39
CA ARG A 75 7.14 -13.65 -2.79
C ARG A 75 7.18 -12.13 -2.93
N ALA A 76 6.48 -11.40 -2.05
CA ALA A 76 6.52 -9.93 -2.06
C ALA A 76 7.94 -9.40 -1.79
N VAL A 77 8.65 -9.97 -0.83
CA VAL A 77 10.05 -9.62 -0.52
C VAL A 77 10.96 -9.89 -1.72
N MET A 78 10.84 -11.05 -2.35
CA MET A 78 11.64 -11.39 -3.54
C MET A 78 11.36 -10.41 -4.70
N LEU A 79 10.10 -10.07 -4.95
CA LEU A 79 9.72 -9.11 -5.98
C LEU A 79 10.28 -7.72 -5.70
N ALA A 80 10.17 -7.23 -4.46
CA ALA A 80 10.71 -5.93 -4.07
C ALA A 80 12.23 -5.88 -4.29
N ASN A 81 12.97 -6.85 -3.78
CA ASN A 81 14.42 -6.93 -3.92
C ASN A 81 14.86 -7.06 -5.39
N SER A 82 14.10 -7.79 -6.23
CA SER A 82 14.42 -7.96 -7.65
C SER A 82 14.38 -6.65 -8.44
N THR A 83 13.76 -5.62 -7.91
CA THR A 83 13.70 -4.29 -8.55
C THR A 83 14.96 -3.45 -8.29
N ASP A 84 15.86 -3.84 -7.41
CA ASP A 84 17.02 -3.03 -6.97
C ASP A 84 16.61 -1.57 -6.69
N PRO A 85 15.74 -1.33 -5.69
CA PRO A 85 15.18 -0.02 -5.43
C PRO A 85 16.17 0.90 -4.71
N ASP A 86 16.02 2.22 -4.89
CA ASP A 86 16.75 3.19 -4.06
C ASP A 86 16.27 3.13 -2.60
N LEU A 87 14.95 3.04 -2.40
CA LEU A 87 14.31 2.92 -1.08
C LEU A 87 13.31 1.76 -1.07
N VAL A 88 13.14 1.13 0.09
CA VAL A 88 11.98 0.29 0.38
C VAL A 88 11.09 1.00 1.39
N VAL A 89 9.79 1.01 1.14
CA VAL A 89 8.79 1.57 2.05
C VAL A 89 7.78 0.49 2.44
N LEU A 90 7.55 0.36 3.74
CA LEU A 90 6.57 -0.51 4.37
C LEU A 90 5.41 0.34 4.89
N GLY A 91 4.24 0.19 4.29
CA GLY A 91 3.08 1.08 4.47
C GLY A 91 2.14 0.73 5.62
N GLY A 92 2.46 -0.28 6.45
CA GLY A 92 1.64 -0.70 7.60
C GLY A 92 0.71 -1.88 7.32
N ASP A 93 -0.03 -2.27 8.35
CA ASP A 93 -0.92 -3.45 8.40
C ASP A 93 -0.15 -4.74 8.10
N TYR A 94 0.86 -5.04 8.94
CA TYR A 94 1.70 -6.24 8.83
C TYR A 94 0.98 -7.49 9.28
N VAL A 95 0.12 -7.37 10.31
CA VAL A 95 -0.70 -8.45 10.86
C VAL A 95 -2.19 -8.13 10.74
N THR A 96 -3.05 -9.07 11.10
CA THR A 96 -4.51 -8.85 11.10
C THR A 96 -5.02 -8.74 12.54
N GLY A 97 -5.79 -7.67 12.84
CA GLY A 97 -6.53 -7.54 14.10
C GLY A 97 -5.66 -7.50 15.36
N LEU A 98 -4.46 -6.93 15.29
CA LEU A 98 -3.50 -6.87 16.40
C LEU A 98 -3.03 -8.28 16.88
N ASP A 99 -3.00 -9.27 16.00
CA ASP A 99 -2.60 -10.63 16.38
C ASP A 99 -1.09 -10.72 16.63
N HIS A 100 -0.72 -10.69 17.90
CA HIS A 100 0.66 -10.72 18.38
C HIS A 100 1.42 -11.99 17.97
N HIS A 101 0.72 -13.12 17.70
CA HIS A 101 1.37 -14.35 17.26
C HIS A 101 2.10 -14.21 15.92
N TYR A 102 1.67 -13.29 15.08
CA TYR A 102 2.23 -13.05 13.75
C TYR A 102 3.25 -11.91 13.69
N VAL A 103 3.46 -11.14 14.79
CA VAL A 103 4.40 -10.01 14.82
C VAL A 103 5.84 -10.46 14.55
N ALA A 104 6.35 -11.42 15.32
CA ALA A 104 7.70 -11.92 15.10
C ALA A 104 7.83 -12.67 13.76
N PRO A 105 6.90 -13.58 13.38
CA PRO A 105 6.94 -14.24 12.08
C PRO A 105 6.99 -13.28 10.90
N VAL A 106 6.12 -12.26 10.84
CA VAL A 106 6.11 -11.33 9.70
C VAL A 106 7.39 -10.49 9.65
N ALA A 107 7.90 -10.06 10.80
CA ALA A 107 9.16 -9.32 10.85
C ALA A 107 10.32 -10.15 10.31
N GLU A 108 10.41 -11.44 10.66
CA GLU A 108 11.42 -12.34 10.11
C GLU A 108 11.27 -12.56 8.60
N LEU A 109 10.04 -12.70 8.10
CA LEU A 109 9.78 -12.82 6.67
C LEU A 109 10.19 -11.56 5.90
N LEU A 110 10.04 -10.38 6.51
CA LEU A 110 10.42 -9.10 5.92
C LEU A 110 11.92 -8.80 6.05
N ARG A 111 12.65 -9.46 6.95
CA ARG A 111 14.07 -9.21 7.23
C ARG A 111 14.98 -9.18 5.99
N PRO A 112 14.79 -10.00 4.93
CA PRO A 112 15.64 -9.96 3.75
C PRO A 112 15.42 -8.72 2.87
N LEU A 113 14.45 -7.84 3.16
CA LEU A 113 14.25 -6.60 2.41
C LEU A 113 15.49 -5.71 2.53
N HIS A 114 15.93 -5.21 1.39
CA HIS A 114 17.07 -4.29 1.32
C HIS A 114 16.86 -3.24 0.22
N ALA A 115 17.44 -2.08 0.44
CA ALA A 115 17.55 -1.02 -0.54
C ALA A 115 18.85 -0.26 -0.31
N ARG A 116 19.33 0.44 -1.33
CA ARG A 116 20.58 1.20 -1.26
C ARG A 116 20.56 2.24 -0.14
N ASP A 117 19.46 2.95 0.00
CA ASP A 117 19.35 4.13 0.86
C ASP A 117 18.39 3.92 2.04
N GLY A 118 17.97 2.67 2.29
CA GLY A 118 17.28 2.27 3.50
C GLY A 118 15.86 1.73 3.32
N VAL A 119 15.36 1.15 4.41
CA VAL A 119 14.01 0.60 4.54
C VAL A 119 13.27 1.40 5.60
N PHE A 120 12.17 2.04 5.19
CA PHE A 120 11.33 2.88 6.04
C PHE A 120 9.96 2.24 6.26
N ALA A 121 9.44 2.35 7.47
CA ALA A 121 8.20 1.70 7.85
C ALA A 121 7.29 2.65 8.64
N VAL A 122 5.98 2.52 8.41
CA VAL A 122 4.94 3.10 9.25
C VAL A 122 3.99 2.01 9.72
N LEU A 123 3.10 2.32 10.66
CA LEU A 123 2.12 1.39 11.19
C LEU A 123 0.73 1.66 10.60
N GLY A 124 -0.02 0.59 10.38
CA GLY A 124 -1.43 0.63 10.05
C GLY A 124 -2.33 0.51 11.27
N ASN A 125 -3.62 0.28 11.03
CA ASN A 125 -4.60 0.15 12.12
C ASN A 125 -4.70 -1.26 12.72
N HIS A 126 -4.07 -2.24 12.09
CA HIS A 126 -3.99 -3.62 12.57
C HIS A 126 -2.67 -3.92 13.29
N ASP A 127 -1.77 -2.94 13.41
CA ASP A 127 -0.47 -3.14 14.03
C ASP A 127 -0.46 -2.66 15.49
N ASP A 128 0.15 -3.44 16.37
CA ASP A 128 0.43 -3.00 17.73
C ASP A 128 1.50 -1.90 17.76
N ASP A 129 1.26 -0.88 18.56
CA ASP A 129 2.10 0.33 18.59
C ASP A 129 3.43 0.16 19.37
N ARG A 130 3.70 -1.02 19.94
CA ARG A 130 4.90 -1.34 20.74
C ARG A 130 5.69 -2.52 20.16
N GLU A 131 5.03 -3.65 19.93
CA GLU A 131 5.70 -4.88 19.53
C GLU A 131 6.12 -4.85 18.05
N MET A 132 5.24 -4.41 17.17
CA MET A 132 5.54 -4.33 15.73
C MET A 132 6.71 -3.39 15.43
N PRO A 133 6.75 -2.13 15.91
CA PRO A 133 7.92 -1.28 15.70
C PRO A 133 9.20 -1.89 16.25
N ALA A 134 9.16 -2.48 17.44
CA ALA A 134 10.34 -3.11 18.04
C ALA A 134 10.83 -4.30 17.21
N ALA A 135 9.93 -5.09 16.62
CA ALA A 135 10.29 -6.21 15.75
C ALA A 135 10.93 -5.72 14.44
N LEU A 136 10.37 -4.70 13.81
CA LEU A 136 10.91 -4.11 12.56
C LEU A 136 12.27 -3.44 12.80
N MET A 137 12.42 -2.68 13.89
CA MET A 137 13.71 -2.03 14.23
C MET A 137 14.82 -3.04 14.52
N ARG A 138 14.52 -4.19 15.13
CA ARG A 138 15.52 -5.27 15.30
C ARG A 138 16.05 -5.81 13.97
N ASN A 139 15.29 -5.70 12.91
CA ASN A 139 15.71 -6.07 11.54
C ASN A 139 16.42 -4.93 10.79
N GLY A 140 16.70 -3.81 11.45
CA GLY A 140 17.43 -2.68 10.87
C GLY A 140 16.53 -1.69 10.10
N PHE A 141 15.20 -1.80 10.20
CA PHE A 141 14.29 -0.90 9.51
C PHE A 141 14.07 0.39 10.31
N THR A 142 13.96 1.51 9.63
CA THR A 142 13.63 2.80 10.24
C THR A 142 12.12 2.94 10.37
N VAL A 143 11.59 2.80 11.58
CA VAL A 143 10.15 2.94 11.85
C VAL A 143 9.82 4.38 12.23
N LEU A 144 8.95 5.02 11.46
CA LEU A 144 8.54 6.40 11.65
C LEU A 144 7.15 6.45 12.32
N LYS A 145 7.13 6.92 13.56
CA LYS A 145 5.91 7.06 14.38
C LYS A 145 5.72 8.53 14.75
N ASP A 146 5.02 9.28 13.92
CA ASP A 146 4.92 10.73 13.99
C ASP A 146 6.31 11.38 13.99
N GLN A 147 7.15 10.90 13.11
CA GLN A 147 8.55 11.29 12.99
C GLN A 147 8.93 11.53 11.54
N ARG A 148 9.99 12.26 11.35
CA ARG A 148 10.57 12.52 10.05
C ARG A 148 12.08 12.31 10.11
N THR A 149 12.64 11.89 8.99
CA THR A 149 14.08 11.78 8.80
C THR A 149 14.48 12.36 7.45
N ARG A 150 15.70 12.90 7.39
CA ARG A 150 16.29 13.43 6.18
C ARG A 150 17.23 12.39 5.58
N VAL A 151 16.98 12.01 4.33
CA VAL A 151 17.74 11.00 3.61
C VAL A 151 18.54 11.69 2.50
N GLY A 152 19.87 11.55 2.53
CA GLY A 152 20.74 12.06 1.48
C GLY A 152 20.74 11.08 0.29
N LEU A 153 20.33 11.55 -0.88
CA LEU A 153 20.16 10.76 -2.09
C LEU A 153 20.77 11.50 -3.29
N ARG A 154 21.73 10.91 -3.98
CA ARG A 154 22.28 11.46 -5.22
C ARG A 154 22.77 12.92 -5.09
N GLY A 155 23.27 13.32 -3.91
CA GLY A 155 23.73 14.66 -3.61
C GLY A 155 22.64 15.67 -3.19
N GLU A 156 21.38 15.24 -3.17
CA GLU A 156 20.22 15.99 -2.71
C GLU A 156 19.65 15.39 -1.44
N ALA A 157 18.60 15.99 -0.88
CA ALA A 157 17.91 15.47 0.28
C ALA A 157 16.42 15.23 0.00
N LEU A 158 15.91 14.11 0.55
CA LEU A 158 14.49 13.78 0.63
C LEU A 158 14.08 13.72 2.09
N GLU A 159 13.05 14.47 2.48
CA GLU A 159 12.42 14.29 3.79
C GLU A 159 11.44 13.11 3.72
N VAL A 160 11.69 12.08 4.49
CA VAL A 160 10.75 10.96 4.66
C VAL A 160 10.07 11.12 6.01
N ALA A 161 8.79 11.43 5.98
CA ALA A 161 7.95 11.59 7.16
C ALA A 161 6.99 10.41 7.29
N GLY A 162 6.75 9.94 8.50
CA GLY A 162 5.80 8.87 8.76
C GLY A 162 4.87 9.22 9.92
N ILE A 163 3.58 9.03 9.72
CA ILE A 163 2.56 9.23 10.75
C ILE A 163 1.87 7.93 11.12
N ARG A 164 1.46 7.80 12.39
CA ARG A 164 0.64 6.67 12.84
C ARG A 164 -0.75 6.77 12.23
N PHE A 165 -1.42 5.65 12.08
CA PHE A 165 -2.79 5.61 11.55
C PHE A 165 -3.76 6.52 12.30
N TRP A 166 -3.58 6.66 13.64
CA TRP A 166 -4.45 7.46 14.51
C TRP A 166 -4.10 8.95 14.55
N THR A 167 -2.97 9.37 13.97
CA THR A 167 -2.59 10.77 13.82
C THR A 167 -3.37 11.39 12.67
N ARG A 168 -4.44 12.12 13.03
CA ARG A 168 -5.43 12.64 12.08
C ARG A 168 -5.61 14.16 12.15
N ARG A 169 -5.17 14.76 13.25
CA ARG A 169 -5.33 16.21 13.44
C ARG A 169 -4.30 16.97 12.63
N PRO A 170 -4.71 18.01 11.88
CA PRO A 170 -3.79 18.80 11.06
C PRO A 170 -2.60 19.37 11.85
N ASP A 171 -2.83 19.79 13.09
CA ASP A 171 -1.77 20.33 13.96
C ASP A 171 -0.76 19.26 14.42
N GLU A 172 -1.18 18.01 14.53
CA GLU A 172 -0.28 16.88 14.83
C GLU A 172 0.61 16.58 13.63
N ILE A 173 0.02 16.52 12.43
CA ILE A 173 0.76 16.29 11.19
C ILE A 173 1.71 17.46 10.91
N ALA A 174 1.25 18.70 11.11
CA ALA A 174 2.11 19.90 10.96
C ALA A 174 3.31 19.88 11.90
N ARG A 175 3.17 19.32 13.12
CA ARG A 175 4.33 19.16 14.04
C ARG A 175 5.38 18.19 13.50
N VAL A 176 4.97 17.10 12.87
CA VAL A 176 5.89 16.14 12.23
C VAL A 176 6.67 16.81 11.07
N LEU A 177 5.99 17.68 10.34
CA LEU A 177 6.54 18.36 9.15
C LEU A 177 7.23 19.69 9.48
N ARG A 178 7.26 20.11 10.74
CA ARG A 178 7.85 21.39 11.15
C ARG A 178 9.32 21.45 10.69
N ASP A 179 9.68 22.56 10.06
CA ASP A 179 11.02 22.82 9.53
C ASP A 179 11.49 21.88 8.41
N ALA A 180 10.58 21.12 7.79
CA ALA A 180 10.89 20.42 6.55
C ALA A 180 11.20 21.45 5.45
N ARG A 181 12.34 21.30 4.78
CA ARG A 181 12.83 22.26 3.77
C ARG A 181 13.01 21.64 2.40
N ASP A 182 13.07 20.32 2.35
CA ASP A 182 13.29 19.54 1.13
C ASP A 182 11.98 18.92 0.65
N THR A 183 12.00 18.35 -0.55
CA THR A 183 10.91 17.54 -1.05
C THR A 183 10.50 16.52 0.00
N THR A 184 9.22 16.48 0.36
CA THR A 184 8.72 15.64 1.44
C THR A 184 7.86 14.49 0.90
N LEU A 185 8.26 13.27 1.24
CA LEU A 185 7.48 12.05 1.06
C LEU A 185 6.83 11.67 2.39
N LEU A 186 5.51 11.76 2.46
CA LEU A 186 4.74 11.36 3.63
C LEU A 186 4.28 9.91 3.50
N LEU A 187 4.62 9.09 4.46
CA LEU A 187 4.11 7.74 4.64
C LEU A 187 2.91 7.79 5.58
N ALA A 188 1.73 7.54 5.04
CA ALA A 188 0.49 7.57 5.79
C ALA A 188 -0.37 6.39 5.36
N HIS A 189 -0.59 5.42 6.24
CA HIS A 189 -1.35 4.21 5.91
C HIS A 189 -2.73 4.55 5.32
N ASP A 190 -3.45 5.53 5.91
CA ASP A 190 -4.77 5.99 5.45
C ASP A 190 -4.67 7.05 4.33
N PRO A 191 -5.12 6.77 3.10
CA PRO A 191 -5.00 7.69 1.96
C PRO A 191 -5.80 8.99 2.12
N ARG A 192 -6.75 9.06 3.05
CA ARG A 192 -7.49 10.28 3.36
C ARG A 192 -6.59 11.39 3.89
N ARG A 193 -5.40 11.03 4.43
CA ARG A 193 -4.39 11.99 4.91
C ARG A 193 -3.81 12.87 3.80
N VAL A 194 -4.07 12.55 2.54
CA VAL A 194 -3.72 13.46 1.43
C VAL A 194 -4.38 14.84 1.55
N THR A 195 -5.50 14.93 2.24
CA THR A 195 -6.18 16.22 2.46
C THR A 195 -5.37 17.15 3.35
N GLU A 196 -4.90 16.64 4.47
CA GLU A 196 -4.05 17.39 5.40
C GLU A 196 -2.64 17.61 4.81
N ALA A 197 -2.11 16.60 4.12
CA ALA A 197 -0.84 16.69 3.43
C ALA A 197 -0.83 17.82 2.38
N ALA A 198 -1.90 17.92 1.58
CA ALA A 198 -2.02 18.98 0.57
C ALA A 198 -2.15 20.39 1.19
N ALA A 199 -2.84 20.51 2.33
CA ALA A 199 -2.93 21.76 3.06
C ALA A 199 -1.59 22.21 3.69
N LEU A 200 -0.63 21.29 3.80
CA LEU A 200 0.72 21.51 4.34
C LEU A 200 1.81 21.44 3.26
N ASP A 201 1.43 21.54 1.98
CA ASP A 201 2.31 21.51 0.82
C ASP A 201 3.28 20.30 0.77
N VAL A 202 2.86 19.15 1.27
CA VAL A 202 3.61 17.90 1.16
C VAL A 202 3.69 17.48 -0.31
N SER A 203 4.88 17.13 -0.79
CA SER A 203 5.10 16.83 -2.21
C SER A 203 4.44 15.54 -2.67
N ALA A 204 4.51 14.48 -1.85
CA ALA A 204 3.94 13.17 -2.18
C ALA A 204 3.52 12.38 -0.95
N VAL A 205 2.51 11.51 -1.11
CA VAL A 205 2.00 10.59 -0.08
C VAL A 205 1.99 9.17 -0.64
N LEU A 206 2.47 8.20 0.15
CA LEU A 206 2.29 6.76 -0.10
C LEU A 206 1.34 6.17 0.94
N SER A 207 0.33 5.43 0.46
CA SER A 207 -0.72 4.86 1.32
C SER A 207 -1.11 3.44 0.90
N GLY A 208 -1.67 2.71 1.87
CA GLY A 208 -2.33 1.41 1.69
C GLY A 208 -3.80 1.45 2.10
N HIS A 209 -4.20 0.54 3.01
CA HIS A 209 -5.46 0.51 3.75
C HIS A 209 -6.71 0.14 2.94
N THR A 210 -6.74 0.42 1.67
CA THR A 210 -7.95 0.26 0.83
C THR A 210 -8.08 -1.13 0.24
N HIS A 211 -6.97 -1.88 0.18
CA HIS A 211 -6.84 -3.15 -0.55
C HIS A 211 -7.32 -3.08 -2.01
N GLY A 212 -7.35 -1.87 -2.62
CA GLY A 212 -7.94 -1.66 -3.94
C GLY A 212 -9.44 -1.97 -4.01
N GLY A 213 -10.11 -2.08 -2.84
CA GLY A 213 -11.48 -2.53 -2.71
C GLY A 213 -11.65 -4.06 -2.71
N GLN A 214 -10.55 -4.83 -2.82
CA GLN A 214 -10.43 -6.29 -2.70
C GLN A 214 -11.30 -7.10 -3.70
N VAL A 215 -12.57 -6.73 -3.88
CA VAL A 215 -13.51 -7.33 -4.84
C VAL A 215 -14.02 -6.23 -5.77
N VAL A 216 -13.62 -6.30 -7.04
CA VAL A 216 -13.96 -5.32 -8.08
C VAL A 216 -14.77 -6.01 -9.16
N LEU A 217 -16.04 -5.67 -9.29
CA LEU A 217 -16.94 -6.27 -10.27
C LEU A 217 -16.95 -5.47 -11.57
N PRO A 218 -16.89 -6.12 -12.75
CA PRO A 218 -16.98 -5.43 -14.02
C PRO A 218 -18.25 -4.60 -14.14
N GLY A 219 -18.14 -3.33 -14.54
CA GLY A 219 -19.25 -2.40 -14.70
C GLY A 219 -19.85 -1.85 -13.41
N ILE A 220 -19.51 -2.40 -12.24
CA ILE A 220 -20.00 -1.97 -10.92
C ILE A 220 -18.88 -1.27 -10.13
N GLY A 221 -17.65 -1.76 -10.25
CA GLY A 221 -16.50 -1.31 -9.48
C GLY A 221 -16.34 -2.07 -8.17
N ALA A 222 -15.60 -1.47 -7.23
CA ALA A 222 -15.35 -2.09 -5.93
C ALA A 222 -16.62 -2.25 -5.10
N VAL A 223 -16.80 -3.46 -4.53
CA VAL A 223 -17.97 -3.78 -3.69
C VAL A 223 -17.89 -3.02 -2.35
N ALA A 224 -16.72 -3.01 -1.73
CA ALA A 224 -16.47 -2.26 -0.50
C ALA A 224 -16.01 -0.83 -0.84
N ARG A 225 -16.95 0.04 -1.13
CA ARG A 225 -16.67 1.48 -1.32
C ARG A 225 -16.75 2.20 0.02
N ARG A 226 -15.69 2.94 0.33
CA ARG A 226 -15.64 3.93 1.40
C ARG A 226 -15.25 5.28 0.78
N ASP A 227 -15.36 6.37 1.54
CA ASP A 227 -14.95 7.71 1.10
C ASP A 227 -13.43 7.84 1.10
N PHE A 228 -12.80 7.19 0.13
CA PHE A 228 -11.37 7.33 -0.16
C PHE A 228 -11.17 8.18 -1.42
N PRO A 229 -10.08 8.97 -1.50
CA PRO A 229 -9.77 9.77 -2.68
C PRO A 229 -9.58 8.90 -3.92
N VAL A 230 -8.97 7.73 -3.74
CA VAL A 230 -8.81 6.67 -4.73
C VAL A 230 -8.62 5.35 -4.00
N LEU A 231 -9.04 4.24 -4.61
CA LEU A 231 -8.87 2.90 -4.02
C LEU A 231 -7.52 2.26 -4.37
N ALA A 232 -6.93 2.59 -5.50
CA ALA A 232 -5.59 2.15 -5.92
C ALA A 232 -5.05 3.06 -7.03
N GLY A 233 -3.71 3.09 -7.16
CA GLY A 233 -3.03 3.85 -8.19
C GLY A 233 -2.72 5.29 -7.80
N VAL A 234 -2.45 6.11 -8.81
CA VAL A 234 -2.01 7.50 -8.63
C VAL A 234 -3.22 8.44 -8.63
N ALA A 235 -3.23 9.38 -7.70
CA ALA A 235 -4.15 10.51 -7.64
C ALA A 235 -3.37 11.78 -7.29
N ARG A 236 -4.01 12.94 -7.40
CA ARG A 236 -3.42 14.22 -7.02
C ARG A 236 -4.45 15.10 -6.33
N ARG A 237 -4.01 15.82 -5.31
CA ARG A 237 -4.79 16.83 -4.63
C ARG A 237 -3.94 18.10 -4.52
N GLN A 238 -4.34 19.17 -5.21
CA GLN A 238 -3.53 20.39 -5.35
C GLN A 238 -2.11 20.03 -5.87
N ASN A 239 -1.06 20.40 -5.14
CA ASN A 239 0.33 20.11 -5.48
C ASN A 239 0.83 18.76 -4.93
N THR A 240 0.04 18.07 -4.12
CA THR A 240 0.39 16.80 -3.49
C THR A 240 -0.03 15.62 -4.35
N SER A 241 0.92 14.77 -4.69
CA SER A 241 0.66 13.49 -5.35
C SER A 241 0.40 12.40 -4.32
N LEU A 242 -0.49 11.49 -4.65
CA LEU A 242 -0.85 10.34 -3.83
C LEU A 242 -0.69 9.06 -4.65
N PHE A 243 -0.05 8.07 -4.06
CA PHE A 243 -0.10 6.68 -4.55
C PHE A 243 -0.76 5.80 -3.48
N VAL A 244 -1.74 4.99 -3.90
CA VAL A 244 -2.41 4.01 -3.05
C VAL A 244 -2.19 2.62 -3.62
N SER A 245 -1.60 1.72 -2.82
CA SER A 245 -1.38 0.34 -3.22
C SER A 245 -2.58 -0.55 -2.88
N ARG A 246 -2.73 -1.62 -3.66
CA ARG A 246 -3.71 -2.70 -3.37
C ARG A 246 -3.25 -3.62 -2.24
N GLY A 247 -2.00 -3.52 -1.82
CA GLY A 247 -1.44 -4.35 -0.76
C GLY A 247 -1.28 -5.83 -1.12
N ILE A 248 -0.73 -6.59 -0.17
CA ILE A 248 -0.41 -8.02 -0.33
C ILE A 248 -1.57 -8.90 0.17
N GLY A 249 -2.01 -8.70 1.40
CA GLY A 249 -2.95 -9.57 2.07
C GLY A 249 -4.41 -9.32 1.75
N THR A 250 -5.26 -9.93 2.55
CA THR A 250 -6.71 -9.74 2.54
C THR A 250 -7.19 -9.45 3.96
N VAL A 251 -8.27 -8.69 4.08
CA VAL A 251 -8.90 -8.35 5.36
C VAL A 251 -10.38 -8.75 5.34
N TYR A 252 -10.93 -9.17 6.47
CA TYR A 252 -12.29 -9.66 6.71
C TYR A 252 -12.65 -10.94 5.94
N VAL A 253 -12.51 -10.96 4.63
CA VAL A 253 -12.79 -12.14 3.79
C VAL A 253 -11.56 -12.46 2.93
N PRO A 254 -11.13 -13.75 2.84
CA PRO A 254 -9.92 -14.13 2.12
C PRO A 254 -10.20 -14.28 0.61
N VAL A 255 -10.68 -13.21 -0.04
CA VAL A 255 -11.08 -13.19 -1.46
C VAL A 255 -10.53 -11.95 -2.14
N ARG A 256 -9.94 -12.12 -3.32
CA ARG A 256 -9.68 -11.02 -4.26
C ARG A 256 -10.28 -11.34 -5.61
N ILE A 257 -10.97 -10.38 -6.24
CA ILE A 257 -11.56 -10.52 -7.57
C ILE A 257 -11.25 -9.27 -8.37
N ASN A 258 -10.57 -9.42 -9.52
CA ASN A 258 -10.07 -8.33 -10.38
C ASN A 258 -9.25 -7.28 -9.61
N CYS A 259 -8.59 -7.70 -8.56
CA CYS A 259 -7.80 -6.87 -7.66
C CYS A 259 -6.63 -7.69 -7.08
N PRO A 260 -5.73 -8.23 -7.93
CA PRO A 260 -4.62 -9.06 -7.46
C PRO A 260 -3.71 -8.26 -6.53
N PRO A 261 -3.07 -8.93 -5.55
CA PRO A 261 -2.12 -8.30 -4.66
C PRO A 261 -0.88 -7.80 -5.41
N GLU A 262 -0.25 -6.74 -4.88
CA GLU A 262 0.88 -6.12 -5.55
C GLU A 262 2.00 -5.69 -4.62
N VAL A 263 3.22 -5.80 -5.11
CA VAL A 263 4.35 -4.96 -4.75
C VAL A 263 4.42 -3.84 -5.78
N ALA A 264 4.45 -2.59 -5.36
CA ALA A 264 4.51 -1.49 -6.30
C ALA A 264 5.93 -0.92 -6.38
N LEU A 265 6.50 -0.86 -7.60
CA LEU A 265 7.67 -0.05 -7.86
C LEU A 265 7.20 1.34 -8.27
N VAL A 266 7.30 2.29 -7.34
CA VAL A 266 6.92 3.69 -7.54
C VAL A 266 8.16 4.48 -7.95
N THR A 267 8.11 5.06 -9.16
CA THR A 267 9.18 5.92 -9.67
C THR A 267 8.73 7.38 -9.52
N LEU A 268 9.49 8.17 -8.77
CA LEU A 268 9.24 9.61 -8.66
C LEU A 268 9.61 10.28 -9.98
N GLN A 269 8.73 11.13 -10.47
CA GLN A 269 8.95 11.90 -11.69
C GLN A 269 8.82 13.40 -11.40
N ARG A 270 9.84 14.15 -11.78
CA ARG A 270 9.77 15.59 -11.67
C ARG A 270 8.69 16.15 -12.58
N LEU A 271 7.79 16.94 -12.00
CA LEU A 271 6.91 17.79 -12.81
C LEU A 271 7.72 18.98 -13.30
N SER A 272 7.80 19.14 -14.62
CA SER A 272 8.29 20.39 -15.22
C SER A 272 7.34 21.50 -14.83
N ASP A 273 7.86 22.60 -14.32
CA ASP A 273 7.09 23.83 -14.18
C ASP A 273 6.64 24.25 -15.58
N LEU A 274 5.30 24.24 -15.83
CA LEU A 274 4.70 24.74 -17.06
C LEU A 274 4.67 26.26 -17.04
#